data_d66a2059c0d63d931ff98ca7bd201165
#
_entry.id   d66a2059c0d63d931ff98ca7bd201165
#
_cell.length_a   1.000
_cell.length_b   1.000
_cell.length_c   1.000
_cell.angle_alpha   90.00
_cell.angle_beta   90.00
_cell.angle_gamma   90.00
#
_symmetry.space_group_name_H-M   'P 1'
#
loop_
_entity.id
_entity.type
_entity.pdbx_description
1 polymer ?
#
loop_
_entity_poly.entity_id
_entity_poly.type
_entity_poly.pdbx_seq_one_letter_code
_entity_poly.pdbx_strand_id
1 'polypeptide(L)'
;MKKESNGTTIVKNFMKSQGSVFIILLVMCIIASIFTDKFLSVSNLSNVLAQSVTCGIAAIGMTFVILTGGIDLSVGGCIVFSATIGTKLLSEGKVGVGTAIIIMLLLGVLVGVFNGFLITVLKMPAFIATLASSNVTAGLALYISMGKTIIGLPLEYSFIGLKKIAGVPFCVLLMICLYIVAYIVLKYTGYGRKVYATGSNRKSAWLSGINVRLIEFSVYVIQGVMSALVGVVLTSKLLTCTRACLKNKNCTKRMFYFPFHDKIKKKGGSLC
;
A
#
# COMPACT_ATOMS: atom_id res chain seq x y z
N MET A 1 11.78 -40.87 -26.96
CA MET A 1 10.82 -39.89 -26.39
C MET A 1 11.59 -38.58 -26.18
N LYS A 2 11.34 -37.57 -27.03
CA LYS A 2 11.99 -36.25 -26.97
C LYS A 2 11.41 -35.47 -25.78
N LYS A 3 12.27 -35.13 -24.84
CA LYS A 3 11.99 -34.23 -23.72
C LYS A 3 11.90 -32.81 -24.28
N GLU A 4 10.71 -32.41 -24.72
CA GLU A 4 10.46 -31.02 -25.11
C GLU A 4 10.73 -30.12 -23.89
N SER A 5 11.52 -29.09 -24.15
CA SER A 5 11.97 -28.12 -23.18
C SER A 5 10.79 -27.54 -22.40
N ASN A 6 10.74 -27.72 -21.09
CA ASN A 6 9.69 -27.21 -20.18
C ASN A 6 9.44 -25.70 -20.33
N GLY A 7 10.38 -24.93 -20.86
CA GLY A 7 10.26 -23.49 -21.04
C GLY A 7 9.24 -23.04 -22.07
N THR A 8 9.20 -23.70 -23.23
CA THR A 8 8.27 -23.35 -24.32
C THR A 8 6.82 -23.67 -23.98
N THR A 9 6.59 -24.75 -23.24
CA THR A 9 5.24 -25.15 -22.79
C THR A 9 4.70 -24.20 -21.73
N ILE A 10 5.55 -23.72 -20.81
CA ILE A 10 5.20 -22.74 -19.77
C ILE A 10 4.81 -21.40 -20.42
N VAL A 11 5.64 -20.90 -21.35
CA VAL A 11 5.37 -19.66 -22.08
C VAL A 11 4.08 -19.76 -22.89
N LYS A 12 3.84 -20.89 -23.58
CA LYS A 12 2.65 -21.12 -24.39
C LYS A 12 1.37 -21.16 -23.54
N ASN A 13 1.42 -21.78 -22.36
CA ASN A 13 0.31 -21.84 -21.42
C ASN A 13 0.06 -20.48 -20.76
N PHE A 14 1.11 -19.73 -20.41
CA PHE A 14 1.01 -18.37 -19.91
C PHE A 14 0.39 -17.43 -20.96
N MET A 15 0.85 -17.47 -22.20
CA MET A 15 0.29 -16.69 -23.31
C MET A 15 -1.18 -17.05 -23.60
N LYS A 16 -1.57 -18.30 -23.42
CA LYS A 16 -2.96 -18.73 -23.62
C LYS A 16 -3.90 -18.27 -22.48
N SER A 17 -3.39 -18.13 -21.25
CA SER A 17 -4.17 -17.74 -20.07
C SER A 17 -4.18 -16.23 -19.83
N GLN A 18 -3.04 -15.55 -19.96
CA GLN A 18 -2.86 -14.14 -19.62
C GLN A 18 -2.44 -13.26 -20.82
N GLY A 19 -2.26 -13.87 -21.99
CA GLY A 19 -1.71 -13.18 -23.17
C GLY A 19 -2.57 -12.01 -23.64
N SER A 20 -3.89 -12.13 -23.54
CA SER A 20 -4.81 -11.05 -23.94
C SER A 20 -4.60 -9.79 -23.09
N VAL A 21 -4.45 -9.93 -21.78
CA VAL A 21 -4.19 -8.80 -20.88
C VAL A 21 -2.83 -8.17 -21.15
N PHE A 22 -1.82 -9.01 -21.41
CA PHE A 22 -0.47 -8.53 -21.73
C PHE A 22 -0.41 -7.79 -23.07
N ILE A 23 -1.13 -8.29 -24.09
CA ILE A 23 -1.23 -7.62 -25.40
C ILE A 23 -1.93 -6.27 -25.26
N ILE A 24 -3.04 -6.20 -24.51
CA ILE A 24 -3.75 -4.94 -24.26
C ILE A 24 -2.83 -3.94 -23.55
N LEU A 25 -2.08 -4.37 -22.53
CA LEU A 25 -1.12 -3.52 -21.84
C LEU A 25 -0.04 -2.99 -22.79
N LEU A 26 0.53 -3.86 -23.63
CA LEU A 26 1.53 -3.48 -24.64
C LEU A 26 0.99 -2.45 -25.63
N VAL A 27 -0.21 -2.69 -26.16
CA VAL A 27 -0.86 -1.75 -27.07
C VAL A 27 -1.09 -0.39 -26.41
N MET A 28 -1.58 -0.38 -25.17
CA MET A 28 -1.75 0.87 -24.42
C MET A 28 -0.42 1.60 -24.18
N CYS A 29 0.65 0.87 -23.86
CA CYS A 29 1.99 1.47 -23.68
C CYS A 29 2.52 2.05 -25.00
N ILE A 30 2.31 1.40 -26.14
CA ILE A 30 2.71 1.88 -27.46
C ILE A 30 1.93 3.15 -27.79
N ILE A 31 0.60 3.14 -27.63
CA ILE A 31 -0.25 4.31 -27.86
C ILE A 31 0.22 5.48 -26.98
N ALA A 32 0.40 5.26 -25.67
CA ALA A 32 0.85 6.31 -24.75
C ALA A 32 2.24 6.87 -25.13
N SER A 33 3.14 6.01 -25.64
CA SER A 33 4.47 6.40 -26.09
C SER A 33 4.43 7.26 -27.35
N ILE A 34 3.47 7.03 -28.27
CA ILE A 34 3.30 7.82 -29.48
C ILE A 34 2.70 9.20 -29.18
N PHE A 35 1.71 9.25 -28.25
CA PHE A 35 1.02 10.49 -27.91
C PHE A 35 1.76 11.38 -26.90
N THR A 36 2.79 10.84 -26.21
CA THR A 36 3.48 11.58 -25.14
C THR A 36 4.99 11.31 -25.16
N ASP A 37 5.79 12.28 -25.62
CA ASP A 37 7.26 12.17 -25.70
C ASP A 37 7.95 11.85 -24.36
N LYS A 38 7.29 12.19 -23.25
CA LYS A 38 7.81 11.98 -21.90
C LYS A 38 7.43 10.63 -21.29
N PHE A 39 6.62 9.80 -21.97
CA PHE A 39 6.12 8.54 -21.43
C PHE A 39 7.25 7.58 -21.03
N LEU A 40 8.24 7.38 -21.90
CA LEU A 40 9.41 6.52 -21.65
C LEU A 40 10.59 7.25 -21.00
N SER A 41 10.40 8.50 -20.52
CA SER A 41 11.47 9.21 -19.83
C SER A 41 11.83 8.52 -18.51
N VAL A 42 13.14 8.55 -18.13
CA VAL A 42 13.63 8.01 -16.86
C VAL A 42 12.87 8.61 -15.66
N SER A 43 12.52 9.89 -15.76
CA SER A 43 11.75 10.59 -14.72
C SER A 43 10.35 9.99 -14.55
N ASN A 44 9.64 9.75 -15.67
CA ASN A 44 8.30 9.15 -15.61
C ASN A 44 8.35 7.69 -15.11
N LEU A 45 9.30 6.90 -15.59
CA LEU A 45 9.50 5.52 -15.14
C LEU A 45 9.79 5.45 -13.64
N SER A 46 10.64 6.36 -13.14
CA SER A 46 10.91 6.50 -11.70
C SER A 46 9.65 6.85 -10.90
N ASN A 47 8.78 7.71 -11.44
CA ASN A 47 7.51 8.07 -10.80
C ASN A 47 6.52 6.89 -10.79
N VAL A 48 6.42 6.13 -11.88
CA VAL A 48 5.57 4.93 -11.96
C VAL A 48 6.03 3.89 -10.94
N LEU A 49 7.35 3.62 -10.88
CA LEU A 49 7.92 2.73 -9.86
C LEU A 49 7.61 3.21 -8.45
N ALA A 50 7.79 4.49 -8.18
CA ALA A 50 7.48 5.05 -6.87
C ALA A 50 5.98 4.95 -6.52
N GLN A 51 5.07 5.09 -7.47
CA GLN A 51 3.63 4.91 -7.23
C GLN A 51 3.28 3.45 -6.94
N SER A 52 3.92 2.51 -7.61
CA SER A 52 3.71 1.07 -7.42
C SER A 52 4.15 0.57 -6.03
N VAL A 53 5.01 1.31 -5.32
CA VAL A 53 5.52 0.92 -3.98
C VAL A 53 4.40 0.70 -2.98
N THR A 54 3.37 1.53 -2.98
CA THR A 54 2.25 1.42 -2.03
C THR A 54 1.48 0.12 -2.21
N CYS A 55 1.15 -0.22 -3.46
CA CYS A 55 0.53 -1.51 -3.77
C CYS A 55 1.48 -2.67 -3.51
N GLY A 56 2.78 -2.50 -3.83
CA GLY A 56 3.80 -3.54 -3.62
C GLY A 56 3.97 -3.91 -2.15
N ILE A 57 4.08 -2.95 -1.24
CA ILE A 57 4.21 -3.23 0.19
C ILE A 57 2.92 -3.86 0.75
N ALA A 58 1.74 -3.35 0.37
CA ALA A 58 0.46 -3.94 0.76
C ALA A 58 0.33 -5.40 0.29
N ALA A 59 0.78 -5.71 -0.93
CA ALA A 59 0.77 -7.03 -1.51
C ALA A 59 1.65 -8.04 -0.75
N ILE A 60 2.78 -7.59 -0.19
CA ILE A 60 3.62 -8.46 0.66
C ILE A 60 2.81 -8.98 1.84
N GLY A 61 2.20 -8.11 2.62
CA GLY A 61 1.40 -8.52 3.76
C GLY A 61 0.20 -9.38 3.35
N MET A 62 -0.52 -8.97 2.28
CA MET A 62 -1.65 -9.72 1.75
C MET A 62 -1.26 -11.13 1.30
N THR A 63 -0.04 -11.32 0.80
CA THR A 63 0.48 -12.64 0.43
C THR A 63 0.47 -13.60 1.64
N PHE A 64 0.89 -13.16 2.82
CA PHE A 64 0.86 -13.99 4.02
C PHE A 64 -0.57 -14.37 4.41
N VAL A 65 -1.51 -13.43 4.32
CA VAL A 65 -2.93 -13.68 4.63
C VAL A 65 -3.55 -14.66 3.63
N ILE A 66 -3.33 -14.46 2.33
CA ILE A 66 -3.88 -15.34 1.27
C ILE A 66 -3.28 -16.74 1.36
N LEU A 67 -1.99 -16.87 1.68
CA LEU A 67 -1.35 -18.18 1.84
C LEU A 67 -1.95 -19.00 2.98
N THR A 68 -2.58 -18.41 3.98
CA THR A 68 -3.33 -19.13 5.02
C THR A 68 -4.82 -19.33 4.67
N GLY A 69 -5.24 -18.90 3.49
CA GLY A 69 -6.66 -18.96 3.06
C GLY A 69 -7.52 -17.85 3.63
N GLY A 70 -6.92 -16.80 4.23
CA GLY A 70 -7.61 -15.65 4.77
C GLY A 70 -7.88 -14.55 3.72
N ILE A 71 -8.71 -13.60 4.11
CA ILE A 71 -8.98 -12.35 3.35
C ILE A 71 -8.87 -11.19 4.33
N ASP A 72 -8.18 -10.11 3.94
CA ASP A 72 -8.09 -8.89 4.75
C ASP A 72 -8.50 -7.66 3.94
N LEU A 73 -9.64 -7.11 4.28
CA LEU A 73 -10.16 -5.85 3.70
C LEU A 73 -9.86 -4.63 4.58
N SER A 74 -9.16 -4.81 5.69
CA SER A 74 -8.86 -3.71 6.62
C SER A 74 -7.67 -2.85 6.19
N VAL A 75 -6.92 -3.27 5.16
CA VAL A 75 -5.71 -2.61 4.66
C VAL A 75 -5.92 -1.11 4.47
N GLY A 76 -6.96 -0.72 3.74
CA GLY A 76 -7.26 0.69 3.45
C GLY A 76 -7.55 1.51 4.71
N GLY A 77 -8.39 1.00 5.60
CA GLY A 77 -8.72 1.63 6.88
C GLY A 77 -7.49 1.76 7.79
N CYS A 78 -6.67 0.70 7.87
CA CYS A 78 -5.43 0.69 8.64
C CYS A 78 -4.41 1.74 8.12
N ILE A 79 -4.25 1.85 6.79
CA ILE A 79 -3.39 2.86 6.16
C ILE A 79 -3.82 4.26 6.57
N VAL A 80 -5.10 4.59 6.39
CA VAL A 80 -5.63 5.92 6.69
C VAL A 80 -5.56 6.23 8.18
N PHE A 81 -5.90 5.28 9.04
CA PHE A 81 -5.89 5.44 10.50
C PHE A 81 -4.49 5.71 11.04
N SER A 82 -3.52 4.84 10.72
CA SER A 82 -2.15 5.00 11.18
C SER A 82 -1.52 6.28 10.62
N ALA A 83 -1.73 6.58 9.34
CA ALA A 83 -1.26 7.78 8.67
C ALA A 83 -1.82 9.06 9.32
N THR A 84 -3.13 9.10 9.57
CA THR A 84 -3.78 10.29 10.17
C THR A 84 -3.23 10.61 11.56
N ILE A 85 -3.11 9.61 12.43
CA ILE A 85 -2.60 9.83 13.79
C ILE A 85 -1.13 10.26 13.76
N GLY A 86 -0.29 9.53 13.02
CA GLY A 86 1.14 9.84 12.96
C GLY A 86 1.41 11.22 12.36
N THR A 87 0.75 11.58 11.27
CA THR A 87 0.93 12.88 10.64
C THR A 87 0.35 14.03 11.47
N LYS A 88 -0.76 13.81 12.20
CA LYS A 88 -1.32 14.80 13.10
C LYS A 88 -0.35 15.14 14.24
N LEU A 89 0.17 14.13 14.94
CA LEU A 89 1.14 14.29 16.01
C LEU A 89 2.40 15.00 15.52
N LEU A 90 2.84 14.69 14.31
CA LEU A 90 4.01 15.28 13.67
C LEU A 90 3.77 16.75 13.28
N SER A 91 2.58 17.07 12.73
CA SER A 91 2.22 18.44 12.34
C SER A 91 2.04 19.38 13.53
N GLU A 92 1.59 18.84 14.66
CA GLU A 92 1.47 19.59 15.94
C GLU A 92 2.82 19.76 16.65
N GLY A 93 3.91 19.22 16.12
CA GLY A 93 5.24 19.29 16.74
C GLY A 93 5.39 18.50 18.05
N LYS A 94 4.42 17.63 18.38
CA LYS A 94 4.43 16.86 19.64
C LYS A 94 5.46 15.75 19.66
N VAL A 95 5.85 15.23 18.49
CA VAL A 95 6.79 14.12 18.36
C VAL A 95 7.76 14.35 17.20
N GLY A 96 8.94 13.75 17.30
CA GLY A 96 9.91 13.72 16.22
C GLY A 96 9.51 12.73 15.11
N VAL A 97 10.14 12.82 13.93
CA VAL A 97 9.85 11.98 12.77
C VAL A 97 9.97 10.49 13.08
N GLY A 98 11.04 10.06 13.75
CA GLY A 98 11.25 8.66 14.11
C GLY A 98 10.16 8.13 15.04
N THR A 99 9.79 8.91 16.05
CA THR A 99 8.73 8.55 17.00
C THR A 99 7.37 8.46 16.30
N ALA A 100 7.07 9.38 15.39
CA ALA A 100 5.82 9.32 14.60
C ALA A 100 5.73 8.03 13.77
N ILE A 101 6.82 7.62 13.12
CA ILE A 101 6.87 6.37 12.35
C ILE A 101 6.64 5.17 13.27
N ILE A 102 7.28 5.12 14.42
CA ILE A 102 7.09 4.02 15.40
C ILE A 102 5.63 3.97 15.86
N ILE A 103 5.01 5.11 16.17
CA ILE A 103 3.60 5.18 16.54
C ILE A 103 2.71 4.63 15.40
N MET A 104 2.96 5.03 14.15
CA MET A 104 2.21 4.52 13.00
C MET A 104 2.32 3.00 12.88
N LEU A 105 3.52 2.43 13.05
CA LEU A 105 3.73 0.98 13.00
C LEU A 105 3.02 0.26 14.14
N LEU A 106 3.08 0.81 15.36
CA LEU A 106 2.37 0.26 16.53
C LEU A 106 0.86 0.27 16.33
N LEU A 107 0.30 1.32 15.71
CA LEU A 107 -1.11 1.37 15.34
C LEU A 107 -1.47 0.29 14.32
N GLY A 108 -0.58 0.03 13.36
CA GLY A 108 -0.76 -1.09 12.42
C GLY A 108 -0.75 -2.45 13.12
N VAL A 109 0.19 -2.66 14.06
CA VAL A 109 0.20 -3.86 14.91
C VAL A 109 -1.12 -3.99 15.68
N LEU A 110 -1.61 -2.92 16.27
CA LEU A 110 -2.86 -2.90 17.04
C LEU A 110 -4.06 -3.32 16.20
N VAL A 111 -4.20 -2.77 14.99
CA VAL A 111 -5.25 -3.17 14.04
C VAL A 111 -5.10 -4.63 13.62
N GLY A 112 -3.87 -5.08 13.34
CA GLY A 112 -3.58 -6.46 12.99
C GLY A 112 -3.91 -7.44 14.13
N VAL A 113 -3.54 -7.11 15.37
CA VAL A 113 -3.88 -7.86 16.60
C VAL A 113 -5.40 -7.93 16.77
N PHE A 114 -6.09 -6.81 16.60
CA PHE A 114 -7.55 -6.76 16.70
C PHE A 114 -8.23 -7.68 15.67
N ASN A 115 -7.83 -7.61 14.40
CA ASN A 115 -8.34 -8.49 13.35
C ASN A 115 -8.00 -9.96 13.64
N GLY A 116 -6.75 -10.23 14.00
CA GLY A 116 -6.32 -11.58 14.37
C GLY A 116 -7.13 -12.13 15.52
N PHE A 117 -7.43 -11.35 16.55
CA PHE A 117 -8.27 -11.74 17.67
C PHE A 117 -9.70 -12.07 17.24
N LEU A 118 -10.34 -11.20 16.48
CA LEU A 118 -11.72 -11.42 15.99
C LEU A 118 -11.83 -12.73 15.20
N ILE A 119 -10.84 -13.01 14.34
CA ILE A 119 -10.87 -14.16 13.43
C ILE A 119 -10.49 -15.45 14.13
N THR A 120 -9.42 -15.45 14.94
CA THR A 120 -8.86 -16.68 15.50
C THR A 120 -9.46 -17.07 16.85
N VAL A 121 -9.86 -16.10 17.68
CA VAL A 121 -10.44 -16.32 19.01
C VAL A 121 -11.96 -16.32 18.94
N LEU A 122 -12.56 -15.25 18.40
CA LEU A 122 -14.01 -15.15 18.27
C LEU A 122 -14.56 -15.95 17.07
N LYS A 123 -13.69 -16.53 16.24
CA LYS A 123 -14.03 -17.34 15.06
C LYS A 123 -14.97 -16.62 14.07
N MET A 124 -14.85 -15.31 13.97
CA MET A 124 -15.61 -14.53 12.99
C MET A 124 -15.09 -14.81 11.57
N PRO A 125 -15.97 -14.83 10.56
CA PRO A 125 -15.54 -14.89 9.17
C PRO A 125 -14.60 -13.72 8.85
N ALA A 126 -13.44 -14.00 8.26
CA ALA A 126 -12.37 -13.02 8.02
C ALA A 126 -12.87 -11.80 7.24
N PHE A 127 -13.69 -12.03 6.21
CA PHE A 127 -14.29 -10.98 5.40
C PHE A 127 -15.11 -9.98 6.25
N ILE A 128 -15.98 -10.47 7.13
CA ILE A 128 -16.86 -9.63 7.97
C ILE A 128 -16.01 -8.86 8.99
N ALA A 129 -15.12 -9.55 9.68
CA ALA A 129 -14.26 -8.96 10.71
C ALA A 129 -13.39 -7.83 10.13
N THR A 130 -12.71 -8.08 9.02
CA THR A 130 -11.80 -7.10 8.41
C THR A 130 -12.52 -5.95 7.72
N LEU A 131 -13.70 -6.18 7.13
CA LEU A 131 -14.52 -5.12 6.57
C LEU A 131 -15.05 -4.18 7.68
N ALA A 132 -15.55 -4.74 8.78
CA ALA A 132 -15.97 -3.96 9.93
C ALA A 132 -14.82 -3.14 10.52
N SER A 133 -13.66 -3.77 10.74
CA SER A 133 -12.44 -3.12 11.21
C SER A 133 -11.99 -1.98 10.27
N SER A 134 -12.08 -2.18 8.95
CA SER A 134 -11.77 -1.14 7.95
C SER A 134 -12.64 0.10 8.12
N ASN A 135 -13.94 -0.10 8.27
CA ASN A 135 -14.89 1.01 8.44
C ASN A 135 -14.69 1.73 9.79
N VAL A 136 -14.45 0.99 10.87
CA VAL A 136 -14.18 1.57 12.19
C VAL A 136 -12.88 2.40 12.15
N THR A 137 -11.81 1.86 11.63
CA THR A 137 -10.52 2.56 11.54
C THR A 137 -10.58 3.78 10.61
N ALA A 138 -11.26 3.69 9.48
CA ALA A 138 -11.49 4.84 8.59
C ALA A 138 -12.37 5.91 9.26
N GLY A 139 -13.43 5.53 9.98
CA GLY A 139 -14.27 6.44 10.73
C GLY A 139 -13.51 7.15 11.85
N LEU A 140 -12.68 6.42 12.60
CA LEU A 140 -11.80 7.01 13.62
C LEU A 140 -10.78 7.99 13.01
N ALA A 141 -10.21 7.68 11.87
CA ALA A 141 -9.29 8.58 11.16
C ALA A 141 -10.01 9.88 10.76
N LEU A 142 -11.24 9.78 10.24
CA LEU A 142 -12.06 10.93 9.88
C LEU A 142 -12.43 11.79 11.11
N TYR A 143 -12.81 11.15 12.20
CA TYR A 143 -13.10 11.81 13.47
C TYR A 143 -11.88 12.56 14.02
N ILE A 144 -10.71 11.92 14.05
CA ILE A 144 -9.45 12.50 14.55
C ILE A 144 -8.99 13.68 13.69
N SER A 145 -9.12 13.58 12.36
CA SER A 145 -8.77 14.66 11.43
C SER A 145 -9.82 15.78 11.36
N MET A 146 -11.03 15.55 11.93
CA MET A 146 -12.19 16.42 11.76
C MET A 146 -12.52 16.71 10.28
N GLY A 147 -12.22 15.75 9.38
CA GLY A 147 -12.38 15.91 7.93
C GLY A 147 -11.41 16.89 7.29
N LYS A 148 -10.41 17.40 8.01
CA LYS A 148 -9.46 18.39 7.51
C LYS A 148 -8.19 17.72 7.00
N THR A 149 -7.59 18.34 5.98
CA THR A 149 -6.26 17.92 5.48
C THR A 149 -5.18 18.34 6.46
N ILE A 150 -4.33 17.39 6.85
CA ILE A 150 -3.18 17.66 7.74
C ILE A 150 -2.05 18.22 6.88
N ILE A 151 -1.61 19.43 7.21
CA ILE A 151 -0.53 20.15 6.53
C ILE A 151 0.56 20.56 7.57
N GLY A 152 1.70 21.01 7.09
CA GLY A 152 2.76 21.52 7.99
C GLY A 152 3.72 20.43 8.50
N LEU A 153 3.82 19.30 7.80
CA LEU A 153 4.77 18.22 8.15
C LEU A 153 6.23 18.69 7.94
N PRO A 154 7.18 18.30 8.80
CA PRO A 154 8.59 18.66 8.67
C PRO A 154 9.22 18.08 7.40
N LEU A 155 10.22 18.81 6.83
CA LEU A 155 10.92 18.39 5.60
C LEU A 155 11.64 17.05 5.75
N GLU A 156 12.13 16.79 6.93
CA GLU A 156 12.84 15.55 7.28
C GLU A 156 11.98 14.31 7.02
N TYR A 157 10.67 14.44 7.21
CA TYR A 157 9.74 13.34 6.94
C TYR A 157 9.67 12.95 5.45
N SER A 158 10.00 13.88 4.55
CA SER A 158 10.00 13.61 3.09
C SER A 158 11.12 12.68 2.63
N PHE A 159 12.10 12.40 3.49
CA PHE A 159 13.22 11.51 3.20
C PHE A 159 12.78 10.15 2.67
N ILE A 160 11.78 9.53 3.31
CA ILE A 160 11.33 8.18 2.95
C ILE A 160 10.66 8.15 1.57
N GLY A 161 9.84 9.18 1.26
CA GLY A 161 9.07 9.22 0.03
C GLY A 161 9.84 9.71 -1.20
N LEU A 162 10.84 10.58 -1.00
CA LEU A 162 11.42 11.37 -2.10
C LEU A 162 12.91 11.29 -2.27
N LYS A 163 13.67 10.99 -1.23
CA LYS A 163 15.13 10.91 -1.41
C LYS A 163 15.45 9.86 -2.46
N LYS A 164 16.26 10.24 -3.41
CA LYS A 164 16.82 9.35 -4.41
C LYS A 164 18.22 8.92 -3.97
N ILE A 165 18.47 7.63 -4.00
CA ILE A 165 19.79 7.03 -3.77
C ILE A 165 20.21 6.40 -5.11
N ALA A 166 21.33 6.83 -5.66
CA ALA A 166 21.80 6.39 -6.99
C ALA A 166 20.73 6.52 -8.11
N GLY A 167 19.90 7.59 -8.08
CA GLY A 167 18.84 7.83 -9.06
C GLY A 167 17.51 7.10 -8.78
N VAL A 168 17.48 6.13 -7.86
CA VAL A 168 16.29 5.35 -7.49
C VAL A 168 15.63 5.95 -6.23
N PRO A 169 14.30 6.13 -6.19
CA PRO A 169 13.61 6.57 -4.98
C PRO A 169 13.81 5.59 -3.81
N PHE A 170 14.12 6.13 -2.62
CA PHE A 170 14.37 5.32 -1.42
C PHE A 170 13.20 4.35 -1.10
N CYS A 171 11.97 4.79 -1.32
CA CYS A 171 10.80 3.94 -1.11
C CYS A 171 10.80 2.66 -1.98
N VAL A 172 11.38 2.70 -3.18
CA VAL A 172 11.52 1.53 -4.06
C VAL A 172 12.53 0.55 -3.48
N LEU A 173 13.67 1.05 -2.98
CA LEU A 173 14.68 0.22 -2.30
C LEU A 173 14.10 -0.44 -1.05
N LEU A 174 13.31 0.31 -0.27
CA LEU A 174 12.59 -0.22 0.90
C LEU A 174 11.66 -1.37 0.48
N MET A 175 10.86 -1.19 -0.56
CA MET A 175 9.97 -2.22 -1.07
C MET A 175 10.75 -3.48 -1.49
N ILE A 176 11.84 -3.33 -2.24
CA ILE A 176 12.68 -4.46 -2.68
C ILE A 176 13.25 -5.20 -1.46
N CYS A 177 13.76 -4.47 -0.47
CA CYS A 177 14.26 -5.06 0.78
C CYS A 177 13.17 -5.88 1.49
N LEU A 178 11.96 -5.34 1.61
CA LEU A 178 10.82 -6.05 2.22
C LEU A 178 10.42 -7.30 1.43
N TYR A 179 10.48 -7.27 0.08
CA TYR A 179 10.25 -8.45 -0.76
C TYR A 179 11.29 -9.54 -0.51
N ILE A 180 12.57 -9.15 -0.43
CA ILE A 180 13.67 -10.09 -0.14
C ILE A 180 13.46 -10.73 1.24
N VAL A 181 13.15 -9.93 2.26
CA VAL A 181 12.88 -10.43 3.62
C VAL A 181 11.68 -11.38 3.62
N ALA A 182 10.57 -10.99 2.99
CA ALA A 182 9.37 -11.83 2.90
C ALA A 182 9.66 -13.15 2.16
N TYR A 183 10.43 -13.10 1.07
CA TYR A 183 10.87 -14.30 0.35
C TYR A 183 11.71 -15.23 1.21
N ILE A 184 12.69 -14.69 1.94
CA ILE A 184 13.52 -15.47 2.86
C ILE A 184 12.66 -16.11 3.95
N VAL A 185 11.77 -15.33 4.57
CA VAL A 185 10.86 -15.81 5.61
C VAL A 185 9.98 -16.94 5.09
N LEU A 186 9.35 -16.77 3.94
CA LEU A 186 8.44 -17.79 3.38
C LEU A 186 9.16 -19.03 2.90
N LYS A 187 10.32 -18.91 2.26
CA LYS A 187 11.00 -20.03 1.61
C LYS A 187 11.95 -20.79 2.54
N TYR A 188 12.70 -20.09 3.39
CA TYR A 188 13.81 -20.68 4.13
C TYR A 188 13.54 -20.87 5.62
N THR A 189 12.46 -20.30 6.19
CA THR A 189 12.18 -20.42 7.63
C THR A 189 11.15 -21.48 7.97
N GLY A 190 11.19 -21.95 9.23
CA GLY A 190 10.15 -22.82 9.79
C GLY A 190 8.78 -22.16 9.85
N TYR A 191 8.74 -20.82 9.99
CA TYR A 191 7.51 -20.06 9.98
C TYR A 191 6.81 -20.13 8.60
N GLY A 192 7.54 -19.91 7.51
CA GLY A 192 7.00 -20.03 6.16
C GLY A 192 6.41 -21.42 5.88
N ARG A 193 7.11 -22.50 6.30
CA ARG A 193 6.57 -23.86 6.16
C ARG A 193 5.24 -24.05 6.90
N LYS A 194 5.10 -23.48 8.10
CA LYS A 194 3.85 -23.52 8.88
C LYS A 194 2.73 -22.74 8.20
N VAL A 195 3.04 -21.58 7.59
CA VAL A 195 2.08 -20.78 6.81
C VAL A 195 1.54 -21.58 5.63
N TYR A 196 2.41 -22.19 4.82
CA TYR A 196 2.00 -23.04 3.69
C TYR A 196 1.21 -24.28 4.13
N ALA A 197 1.64 -24.94 5.20
CA ALA A 197 0.93 -26.11 5.76
C ALA A 197 -0.48 -25.75 6.23
N THR A 198 -0.63 -24.59 6.92
CA THR A 198 -1.92 -24.09 7.40
C THR A 198 -2.88 -23.83 6.25
N GLY A 199 -2.42 -23.19 5.17
CA GLY A 199 -3.25 -22.90 4.02
C GLY A 199 -3.58 -24.11 3.14
N SER A 200 -2.67 -25.08 3.07
CA SER A 200 -2.90 -26.30 2.29
C SER A 200 -3.99 -27.20 2.91
N ASN A 201 -3.88 -27.52 4.20
CA ASN A 201 -4.90 -28.26 4.92
C ASN A 201 -4.82 -27.97 6.43
N ARG A 202 -5.77 -27.16 6.91
CA ARG A 202 -5.84 -26.71 8.30
C ARG A 202 -5.90 -27.87 9.31
N LYS A 203 -6.68 -28.92 9.01
CA LYS A 203 -6.83 -30.09 9.89
C LYS A 203 -5.55 -30.91 9.96
N SER A 204 -4.92 -31.17 8.81
CA SER A 204 -3.65 -31.90 8.76
C SER A 204 -2.51 -31.13 9.42
N ALA A 205 -2.44 -29.82 9.26
CA ALA A 205 -1.46 -28.96 9.94
C ALA A 205 -1.62 -29.04 11.46
N TRP A 206 -2.86 -29.01 11.98
CA TRP A 206 -3.13 -29.15 13.39
C TRP A 206 -2.73 -30.53 13.92
N LEU A 207 -3.04 -31.61 13.21
CA LEU A 207 -2.64 -32.98 13.58
C LEU A 207 -1.12 -33.15 13.57
N SER A 208 -0.39 -32.37 12.78
CA SER A 208 1.08 -32.35 12.77
C SER A 208 1.67 -31.45 13.88
N GLY A 209 0.88 -31.00 14.86
CA GLY A 209 1.35 -30.21 16.01
C GLY A 209 1.54 -28.71 15.70
N ILE A 210 1.08 -28.22 14.55
CA ILE A 210 1.16 -26.79 14.22
C ILE A 210 0.01 -26.04 14.92
N ASN A 211 0.34 -25.01 15.70
CA ASN A 211 -0.68 -24.12 16.25
C ASN A 211 -1.24 -23.20 15.15
N VAL A 212 -2.25 -23.70 14.43
CA VAL A 212 -2.90 -23.02 13.32
C VAL A 212 -3.43 -21.65 13.70
N ARG A 213 -4.03 -21.52 14.90
CA ARG A 213 -4.58 -20.24 15.40
C ARG A 213 -3.49 -19.17 15.50
N LEU A 214 -2.33 -19.54 16.04
CA LEU A 214 -1.22 -18.61 16.23
C LEU A 214 -0.62 -18.18 14.89
N ILE A 215 -0.55 -19.09 13.91
CA ILE A 215 -0.09 -18.76 12.57
C ILE A 215 -1.07 -17.79 11.89
N GLU A 216 -2.37 -18.09 11.92
CA GLU A 216 -3.40 -17.21 11.37
C GLU A 216 -3.40 -15.84 12.06
N PHE A 217 -3.30 -15.78 13.38
CA PHE A 217 -3.19 -14.53 14.12
C PHE A 217 -1.99 -13.70 13.66
N SER A 218 -0.82 -14.33 13.56
CA SER A 218 0.42 -13.64 13.21
C SER A 218 0.43 -13.05 11.80
N VAL A 219 -0.24 -13.67 10.82
CA VAL A 219 -0.29 -13.12 9.45
C VAL A 219 -1.14 -11.84 9.39
N TYR A 220 -2.20 -11.71 10.21
CA TYR A 220 -2.95 -10.45 10.31
C TYR A 220 -2.13 -9.34 10.98
N VAL A 221 -1.29 -9.69 11.96
CA VAL A 221 -0.37 -8.72 12.57
C VAL A 221 0.66 -8.25 11.54
N ILE A 222 1.25 -9.15 10.77
CA ILE A 222 2.18 -8.80 9.67
C ILE A 222 1.49 -7.87 8.67
N GLN A 223 0.25 -8.20 8.28
CA GLN A 223 -0.51 -7.36 7.35
C GLN A 223 -0.78 -5.96 7.92
N GLY A 224 -1.11 -5.85 9.20
CA GLY A 224 -1.28 -4.56 9.87
C GLY A 224 -0.01 -3.70 9.83
N VAL A 225 1.16 -4.29 10.10
CA VAL A 225 2.46 -3.62 9.99
C VAL A 225 2.74 -3.16 8.56
N MET A 226 2.51 -4.02 7.56
CA MET A 226 2.71 -3.66 6.14
C MET A 226 1.77 -2.52 5.72
N SER A 227 0.51 -2.54 6.18
CA SER A 227 -0.45 -1.46 5.94
C SER A 227 0.00 -0.13 6.55
N ALA A 228 0.52 -0.14 7.78
CA ALA A 228 1.05 1.07 8.41
C ALA A 228 2.31 1.59 7.68
N LEU A 229 3.19 0.72 7.21
CA LEU A 229 4.34 1.10 6.37
C LEU A 229 3.89 1.77 5.07
N VAL A 230 2.83 1.28 4.44
CA VAL A 230 2.22 1.96 3.28
C VAL A 230 1.75 3.36 3.68
N GLY A 231 1.14 3.53 4.84
CA GLY A 231 0.73 4.83 5.39
C GLY A 231 1.90 5.79 5.53
N VAL A 232 3.03 5.33 6.09
CA VAL A 232 4.27 6.12 6.21
C VAL A 232 4.79 6.56 4.85
N VAL A 233 4.90 5.64 3.89
CA VAL A 233 5.41 5.95 2.55
C VAL A 233 4.49 6.91 1.81
N LEU A 234 3.17 6.67 1.88
CA LEU A 234 2.17 7.48 1.19
C LEU A 234 2.18 8.93 1.69
N THR A 235 2.13 9.13 3.01
CA THR A 235 2.12 10.47 3.61
C THR A 235 3.45 11.20 3.43
N SER A 236 4.57 10.48 3.46
CA SER A 236 5.89 11.05 3.16
C SER A 236 6.02 11.55 1.72
N LYS A 237 5.35 10.89 0.75
CA LYS A 237 5.28 11.35 -0.66
C LYS A 237 4.36 12.56 -0.84
N LEU A 238 3.17 12.52 -0.25
CA LEU A 238 2.16 13.57 -0.39
C LEU A 238 2.63 14.91 0.16
N LEU A 239 3.42 14.89 1.22
CA LEU A 239 4.03 16.09 1.81
C LEU A 239 4.75 16.96 0.78
N THR A 240 5.42 16.33 -0.16
CA THR A 240 6.25 17.03 -1.14
C THR A 240 5.46 17.54 -2.32
N CYS A 241 4.40 16.84 -2.69
CA CYS A 241 3.52 17.32 -3.74
C CYS A 241 2.92 18.69 -3.35
N THR A 242 2.52 18.83 -2.08
CA THR A 242 1.98 20.09 -1.55
C THR A 242 3.03 21.22 -1.50
N ARG A 243 4.29 20.91 -1.15
CA ARG A 243 5.36 21.92 -1.05
C ARG A 243 5.99 22.31 -2.39
N ALA A 244 6.13 21.41 -3.33
CA ALA A 244 6.57 21.76 -4.69
C ALA A 244 5.56 22.72 -5.32
N CYS A 245 4.27 22.56 -5.07
CA CYS A 245 3.23 23.51 -5.46
C CYS A 245 3.34 24.84 -4.71
N LEU A 246 3.62 24.86 -3.43
CA LEU A 246 3.74 26.09 -2.63
C LEU A 246 5.00 26.91 -2.98
N LYS A 247 6.10 26.26 -3.38
CA LYS A 247 7.33 26.94 -3.81
C LYS A 247 7.20 27.55 -5.22
N ASN A 248 6.30 27.05 -6.03
CA ASN A 248 6.03 27.60 -7.36
C ASN A 248 4.75 28.43 -7.34
N LYS A 249 4.90 29.77 -7.27
CA LYS A 249 3.79 30.75 -7.25
C LYS A 249 2.73 30.53 -8.35
N ASN A 250 3.10 29.84 -9.43
CA ASN A 250 2.18 29.47 -10.52
C ASN A 250 1.32 28.23 -10.22
N CYS A 251 1.73 27.38 -9.27
CA CYS A 251 0.97 26.19 -8.88
C CYS A 251 -0.18 26.54 -7.94
N THR A 252 0.00 27.54 -7.06
CA THR A 252 -1.06 28.02 -6.15
C THR A 252 -2.27 28.56 -6.94
N LYS A 253 -2.03 29.24 -8.07
CA LYS A 253 -3.12 29.68 -8.95
C LYS A 253 -3.86 28.52 -9.64
N ARG A 254 -3.16 27.41 -9.98
CA ARG A 254 -3.78 26.24 -10.64
C ARG A 254 -4.53 25.32 -9.67
N MET A 255 -4.15 25.27 -8.41
CA MET A 255 -4.78 24.39 -7.41
C MET A 255 -6.13 24.93 -6.91
N PHE A 256 -6.33 26.27 -6.98
CA PHE A 256 -7.62 26.93 -6.70
C PHE A 256 -8.49 27.12 -7.94
N TYR A 257 -7.99 26.80 -9.13
CA TYR A 257 -8.76 26.86 -10.37
C TYR A 257 -9.44 25.51 -10.64
N PHE A 258 -10.43 25.20 -9.84
CA PHE A 258 -11.42 24.19 -10.22
C PHE A 258 -12.25 24.77 -11.36
N PRO A 259 -12.38 24.09 -12.51
CA PRO A 259 -13.06 24.65 -13.70
C PRO A 259 -14.56 24.92 -13.53
N PHE A 260 -15.06 24.82 -12.30
CA PHE A 260 -16.46 25.10 -11.98
C PHE A 260 -16.76 26.58 -11.74
N HIS A 261 -15.74 27.41 -11.46
CA HIS A 261 -15.96 28.84 -11.19
C HIS A 261 -16.11 29.69 -12.44
N ASP A 262 -15.55 29.27 -13.58
CA ASP A 262 -15.65 30.07 -14.84
C ASP A 262 -16.98 29.89 -15.56
N LYS A 263 -17.73 28.81 -15.30
CA LYS A 263 -19.07 28.62 -15.88
C LYS A 263 -20.15 29.50 -15.20
N ILE A 264 -19.92 29.99 -13.98
CA ILE A 264 -20.86 30.84 -13.26
C ILE A 264 -20.63 32.31 -13.63
N LYS A 265 -19.37 32.73 -13.88
CA LYS A 265 -19.07 34.12 -14.27
C LYS A 265 -19.45 34.48 -15.72
N LYS A 266 -19.56 33.49 -16.62
CA LYS A 266 -20.00 33.70 -17.99
C LYS A 266 -21.53 33.73 -18.20
N LYS A 267 -22.31 33.37 -17.18
CA LYS A 267 -23.78 33.44 -17.20
C LYS A 267 -24.38 34.62 -16.41
N GLY A 268 -23.56 35.41 -15.74
CA GLY A 268 -23.98 36.55 -14.91
C GLY A 268 -23.63 37.92 -15.49
N GLY A 269 -23.37 38.01 -16.75
CA GLY A 269 -23.18 39.28 -17.46
C GLY A 269 -24.50 39.77 -18.04
N SER A 270 -25.08 40.79 -17.45
CA SER A 270 -26.27 41.54 -17.83
C SER A 270 -27.48 41.31 -16.92
N LEU A 271 -27.54 42.15 -15.90
CA LEU A 271 -28.76 42.78 -15.41
C LEU A 271 -28.38 43.75 -14.27
N CYS A 272 -28.42 45.05 -14.59
CA CYS A 272 -28.32 46.26 -13.75
C CYS A 272 -27.07 46.50 -12.95
#